data_f269b385cc1b32c9e82c595afa0c6f05
#
_entry.id   f269b385cc1b32c9e82c595afa0c6f05
#
_cell.length_a   1.000
_cell.length_b   1.000
_cell.length_c   1.000
_cell.angle_alpha   90.00
_cell.angle_beta   90.00
_cell.angle_gamma   90.00
#
_symmetry.space_group_name_H-M   'P 1'
#
loop_
_entity.id
_entity.type
_entity.pdbx_description
1 polymer ?
#
loop_
_entity_poly.entity_id
_entity_poly.type
_entity_poly.pdbx_seq_one_letter_code
_entity_poly.pdbx_strand_id
1 'polypeptide(L)'
;MRTELISIPTDGVPLDGALHLPDGQIKGSALYFHGNTMNFYTGAARFLAPAMTAMGWAFLAFNRRGHDILTTRASRAAEGGAFQTVAESVADNRYAANWLAQQGYSNPVIIGHSYGGMLATRHVVDHPNTPALVLLSAGRGGQENVSGGRENLFAMDRTQELTDQAKALVAAGQGDALLSLPGWWWVISARSFLDRLQHVPDTLALAQQIRCPVLALRGDQEDRTRYPAEEFQAACAGPCEVRVMPMCDHFYNGCEEQVAKEVVTWLGRLQQL
;
A
#
# COMPACT_ATOMS: atom_id res chain seq x y z
N MET A 1 -3.06 10.06 22.93
CA MET A 1 -2.84 10.19 21.47
C MET A 1 -3.61 11.40 20.95
N ARG A 2 -2.93 12.32 20.26
CA ARG A 2 -3.53 13.43 19.53
C ARG A 2 -3.57 13.08 18.04
N THR A 3 -4.67 13.39 17.36
CA THR A 3 -4.82 13.17 15.91
C THR A 3 -5.10 14.51 15.24
N GLU A 4 -4.33 14.81 14.22
CA GLU A 4 -4.47 16.02 13.41
C GLU A 4 -4.89 15.61 11.99
N LEU A 5 -6.01 16.13 11.53
CA LEU A 5 -6.35 16.03 10.11
C LEU A 5 -5.46 16.99 9.33
N ILE A 6 -4.88 16.49 8.27
CA ILE A 6 -3.85 17.21 7.51
C ILE A 6 -4.17 17.22 6.02
N SER A 7 -3.59 18.18 5.32
CA SER A 7 -3.62 18.27 3.87
C SER A 7 -2.18 18.33 3.35
N ILE A 8 -1.81 17.38 2.51
CA ILE A 8 -0.46 17.24 1.94
C ILE A 8 -0.46 17.90 0.55
N PRO A 9 0.34 18.95 0.33
CA PRO A 9 0.45 19.58 -0.99
C PRO A 9 1.02 18.62 -2.04
N THR A 10 0.49 18.68 -3.24
CA THR A 10 0.98 17.96 -4.43
C THR A 10 1.11 18.91 -5.61
N ASP A 11 1.45 18.37 -6.77
CA ASP A 11 1.41 19.08 -8.06
C ASP A 11 -0.01 19.28 -8.62
N GLY A 12 -1.01 18.71 -7.95
CA GLY A 12 -2.42 18.78 -8.34
C GLY A 12 -3.32 18.93 -7.13
N VAL A 13 -4.21 17.97 -6.91
CA VAL A 13 -5.13 17.98 -5.76
C VAL A 13 -4.38 17.55 -4.49
N PRO A 14 -4.47 18.30 -3.38
CA PRO A 14 -3.86 17.92 -2.11
C PRO A 14 -4.38 16.59 -1.60
N LEU A 15 -3.55 15.84 -0.88
CA LEU A 15 -3.92 14.56 -0.28
C LEU A 15 -4.36 14.78 1.18
N ASP A 16 -5.48 14.19 1.57
CA ASP A 16 -5.96 14.24 2.95
C ASP A 16 -5.35 13.11 3.77
N GLY A 17 -5.17 13.35 5.05
CA GLY A 17 -4.64 12.33 5.94
C GLY A 17 -4.85 12.65 7.41
N ALA A 18 -4.31 11.78 8.26
CA ALA A 18 -4.27 11.95 9.70
C ALA A 18 -2.86 11.68 10.22
N LEU A 19 -2.31 12.68 10.91
CA LEU A 19 -1.09 12.55 11.68
C LEU A 19 -1.46 12.23 13.13
N HIS A 20 -1.10 11.04 13.58
CA HIS A 20 -1.32 10.58 14.94
C HIS A 20 -0.03 10.77 15.75
N LEU A 21 -0.12 11.45 16.86
CA LEU A 21 1.01 11.81 17.71
C LEU A 21 0.85 11.22 19.12
N PRO A 22 1.94 10.73 19.75
CA PRO A 22 1.91 10.29 21.13
C PRO A 22 1.75 11.49 22.08
N ASP A 23 1.32 11.24 23.31
CA ASP A 23 1.19 12.30 24.32
C ASP A 23 2.53 12.74 24.94
N GLY A 24 3.62 12.03 24.66
CA GLY A 24 4.96 12.29 25.20
C GLY A 24 6.02 12.54 24.12
N GLN A 25 7.27 12.31 24.49
CA GLN A 25 8.40 12.43 23.57
C GLN A 25 8.24 11.46 22.39
N ILE A 26 8.46 11.98 21.19
CA ILE A 26 8.42 11.18 19.96
C ILE A 26 9.76 10.46 19.79
N LYS A 27 9.70 9.13 19.70
CA LYS A 27 10.87 8.23 19.62
C LYS A 27 11.14 7.75 18.20
N GLY A 28 10.18 7.86 17.31
CA GLY A 28 10.27 7.42 15.93
C GLY A 28 9.04 7.81 15.13
N SER A 29 9.06 7.49 13.85
CA SER A 29 7.93 7.78 12.96
C SER A 29 7.67 6.65 11.98
N ALA A 30 6.43 6.52 11.57
CA ALA A 30 6.00 5.59 10.53
C ALA A 30 5.05 6.25 9.53
N LEU A 31 5.18 5.84 8.28
CA LEU A 31 4.34 6.27 7.17
C LEU A 31 3.59 5.05 6.61
N TYR A 32 2.28 5.12 6.59
CA TYR A 32 1.43 4.02 6.18
C TYR A 32 0.85 4.21 4.78
N PHE A 33 0.99 3.18 3.93
CA PHE A 33 0.43 3.08 2.59
C PHE A 33 -0.74 2.11 2.58
N HIS A 34 -1.95 2.62 2.39
CA HIS A 34 -3.18 1.84 2.40
C HIS A 34 -3.30 0.90 1.19
N GLY A 35 -4.12 -0.14 1.32
CA GLY A 35 -4.45 -1.08 0.25
C GLY A 35 -5.23 -0.46 -0.90
N ASN A 36 -5.52 -1.27 -1.92
CA ASN A 36 -6.33 -0.84 -3.06
C ASN A 36 -7.74 -0.48 -2.58
N THR A 37 -8.31 0.60 -3.11
CA THR A 37 -9.65 1.11 -2.75
C THR A 37 -9.89 1.40 -1.27
N MET A 38 -8.85 1.40 -0.44
CA MET A 38 -8.91 1.78 0.97
C MET A 38 -8.64 3.28 1.15
N ASN A 39 -8.65 3.74 2.39
CA ASN A 39 -8.37 5.12 2.76
C ASN A 39 -7.59 5.20 4.09
N PHE A 40 -7.27 6.41 4.56
CA PHE A 40 -6.39 6.63 5.71
C PHE A 40 -6.99 6.20 7.07
N TYR A 41 -8.29 5.98 7.17
CA TYR A 41 -8.96 5.65 8.44
C TYR A 41 -9.62 4.27 8.43
N THR A 42 -9.43 3.46 7.38
CA THR A 42 -9.92 2.08 7.29
C THR A 42 -8.79 1.07 7.32
N GLY A 43 -9.13 -0.20 7.57
CA GLY A 43 -8.17 -1.29 7.61
C GLY A 43 -7.08 -1.11 8.65
N ALA A 44 -5.85 -1.46 8.31
CA ALA A 44 -4.74 -1.52 9.26
C ALA A 44 -4.39 -0.17 9.91
N ALA A 45 -4.67 0.97 9.29
CA ALA A 45 -4.45 2.28 9.90
C ALA A 45 -5.21 2.43 11.23
N ARG A 46 -6.42 1.86 11.34
CA ARG A 46 -7.28 1.97 12.54
C ARG A 46 -6.67 1.35 13.78
N PHE A 47 -6.05 0.19 13.64
CA PHE A 47 -5.47 -0.52 14.79
C PHE A 47 -3.97 -0.26 14.96
N LEU A 48 -3.27 0.12 13.91
CA LEU A 48 -1.85 0.49 14.01
C LEU A 48 -1.64 1.87 14.64
N ALA A 49 -2.46 2.86 14.32
CA ALA A 49 -2.28 4.22 14.84
C ALA A 49 -2.24 4.27 16.38
N PRO A 50 -3.20 3.68 17.14
CA PRO A 50 -3.11 3.65 18.59
C PRO A 50 -1.92 2.83 19.10
N ALA A 51 -1.56 1.72 18.46
CA ALA A 51 -0.44 0.89 18.87
C ALA A 51 0.91 1.61 18.66
N MET A 52 1.10 2.26 17.52
CA MET A 52 2.31 3.05 17.22
C MET A 52 2.46 4.24 18.15
N THR A 53 1.38 4.97 18.42
CA THR A 53 1.43 6.10 19.35
C THR A 53 1.66 5.66 20.79
N ALA A 54 1.15 4.50 21.21
CA ALA A 54 1.43 3.93 22.53
C ALA A 54 2.93 3.61 22.73
N MET A 55 3.65 3.19 21.69
CA MET A 55 5.10 3.00 21.76
C MET A 55 5.90 4.30 21.62
N GLY A 56 5.22 5.45 21.48
CA GLY A 56 5.87 6.77 21.39
C GLY A 56 6.22 7.18 19.96
N TRP A 57 5.56 6.65 18.95
CA TRP A 57 5.83 6.96 17.55
C TRP A 57 4.78 7.89 16.94
N ALA A 58 5.23 8.81 16.10
CA ALA A 58 4.35 9.50 15.18
C ALA A 58 3.92 8.56 14.06
N PHE A 59 2.64 8.57 13.69
CA PHE A 59 2.12 7.70 12.64
C PHE A 59 1.30 8.52 11.66
N LEU A 60 1.73 8.53 10.40
CA LEU A 60 1.01 9.18 9.31
C LEU A 60 0.27 8.15 8.45
N ALA A 61 -1.04 8.27 8.37
CA ALA A 61 -1.88 7.62 7.37
C ALA A 61 -2.52 8.69 6.47
N PHE A 62 -2.54 8.47 5.17
CA PHE A 62 -3.04 9.45 4.21
C PHE A 62 -3.77 8.78 3.04
N ASN A 63 -4.61 9.53 2.37
CA ASN A 63 -5.26 9.11 1.14
C ASN A 63 -4.36 9.41 -0.05
N ARG A 64 -3.96 8.38 -0.81
CA ARG A 64 -3.53 8.64 -2.18
C ARG A 64 -4.72 9.14 -2.99
N ARG A 65 -4.49 9.81 -4.12
CA ARG A 65 -5.59 10.16 -5.06
C ARG A 65 -6.43 8.94 -5.49
N GLY A 66 -5.86 7.75 -5.39
CA GLY A 66 -6.50 6.46 -5.64
C GLY A 66 -7.14 5.81 -4.40
N HIS A 67 -7.59 6.57 -3.42
CA HIS A 67 -8.36 6.07 -2.29
C HIS A 67 -9.82 5.80 -2.69
N ASP A 68 -10.48 4.90 -1.99
CA ASP A 68 -11.83 4.41 -2.32
C ASP A 68 -11.91 3.91 -3.79
N ILE A 69 -13.08 3.53 -4.27
CA ILE A 69 -13.27 3.14 -5.67
C ILE A 69 -13.40 4.38 -6.54
N LEU A 70 -14.34 5.24 -6.15
CA LEU A 70 -14.66 6.52 -6.79
C LEU A 70 -14.80 7.59 -5.71
N THR A 71 -14.27 8.77 -5.98
CA THR A 71 -14.44 9.92 -5.11
C THR A 71 -14.52 11.21 -5.95
N THR A 72 -15.11 12.25 -5.41
CA THR A 72 -15.26 13.53 -6.11
C THR A 72 -14.79 14.72 -5.29
N ARG A 73 -14.26 14.59 -4.14
CA ARG A 73 -13.84 15.72 -3.30
C ARG A 73 -14.73 16.98 -3.48
N ALA A 74 -14.15 18.17 -3.39
CA ALA A 74 -14.83 19.45 -3.65
C ALA A 74 -14.84 19.84 -5.15
N SER A 75 -14.71 18.89 -6.06
CA SER A 75 -14.72 19.10 -7.51
C SER A 75 -15.65 18.11 -8.20
N ARG A 76 -15.83 18.28 -9.52
CA ARG A 76 -16.55 17.33 -10.37
C ARG A 76 -15.59 16.39 -11.12
N ALA A 77 -14.28 16.48 -10.86
CA ALA A 77 -13.32 15.56 -11.42
C ALA A 77 -13.51 14.16 -10.81
N ALA A 78 -13.47 13.15 -11.65
CA ALA A 78 -13.52 11.76 -11.21
C ALA A 78 -12.14 11.36 -10.67
N GLU A 79 -12.11 10.96 -9.41
CA GLU A 79 -10.91 10.51 -8.68
C GLU A 79 -11.17 9.14 -8.05
N GLY A 80 -10.17 8.58 -7.41
CA GLY A 80 -10.24 7.30 -6.72
C GLY A 80 -9.45 6.19 -7.39
N GLY A 81 -9.49 5.01 -6.79
CA GLY A 81 -8.75 3.84 -7.25
C GLY A 81 -9.07 3.40 -8.68
N ALA A 82 -10.27 3.75 -9.17
CA ALA A 82 -10.68 3.50 -10.55
C ALA A 82 -9.91 4.34 -11.58
N PHE A 83 -9.38 5.49 -11.22
CA PHE A 83 -8.75 6.43 -12.16
C PHE A 83 -7.24 6.59 -11.95
N GLN A 84 -6.71 6.18 -10.80
CA GLN A 84 -5.31 6.36 -10.47
C GLN A 84 -4.40 5.44 -11.29
N THR A 85 -3.30 5.99 -11.81
CA THR A 85 -2.18 5.24 -12.38
C THR A 85 -1.17 4.82 -11.31
N VAL A 86 -0.28 3.88 -11.65
CA VAL A 86 0.80 3.45 -10.76
C VAL A 86 1.80 4.58 -10.52
N ALA A 87 2.13 5.35 -11.55
CA ALA A 87 3.03 6.51 -11.42
C ALA A 87 2.48 7.56 -10.44
N GLU A 88 1.19 7.85 -10.51
CA GLU A 88 0.51 8.73 -9.54
C GLU A 88 0.53 8.15 -8.13
N SER A 89 0.34 6.83 -7.97
CA SER A 89 0.43 6.16 -6.66
C SER A 89 1.82 6.32 -6.04
N VAL A 90 2.87 6.17 -6.84
CA VAL A 90 4.27 6.36 -6.40
C VAL A 90 4.55 7.82 -6.05
N ALA A 91 4.05 8.75 -6.87
CA ALA A 91 4.21 10.20 -6.61
C ALA A 91 3.51 10.60 -5.30
N ASP A 92 2.28 10.14 -5.05
CA ASP A 92 1.53 10.43 -3.83
C ASP A 92 2.27 9.96 -2.57
N ASN A 93 2.84 8.77 -2.60
CA ASN A 93 3.66 8.25 -1.50
C ASN A 93 4.90 9.13 -1.25
N ARG A 94 5.54 9.64 -2.31
CA ARG A 94 6.68 10.57 -2.20
C ARG A 94 6.26 11.92 -1.63
N TYR A 95 5.10 12.47 -2.04
CA TYR A 95 4.58 13.70 -1.45
C TYR A 95 4.34 13.55 0.06
N ALA A 96 3.73 12.43 0.47
CA ALA A 96 3.51 12.16 1.88
C ALA A 96 4.82 12.00 2.68
N ALA A 97 5.81 11.31 2.15
CA ALA A 97 7.12 11.16 2.80
C ALA A 97 7.84 12.51 2.92
N ASN A 98 7.83 13.33 1.88
CA ASN A 98 8.42 14.67 1.89
C ASN A 98 7.71 15.59 2.88
N TRP A 99 6.39 15.57 2.91
CA TRP A 99 5.62 16.34 3.87
C TRP A 99 5.94 15.94 5.32
N LEU A 100 5.99 14.65 5.59
CA LEU A 100 6.32 14.13 6.92
C LEU A 100 7.72 14.54 7.36
N ALA A 101 8.70 14.53 6.44
CA ALA A 101 10.06 15.03 6.69
C ALA A 101 10.07 16.53 7.02
N GLN A 102 9.26 17.35 6.34
CA GLN A 102 9.11 18.78 6.62
C GLN A 102 8.48 19.06 8.00
N GLN A 103 7.70 18.12 8.53
CA GLN A 103 7.20 18.17 9.91
C GLN A 103 8.26 17.77 10.95
N GLY A 104 9.49 17.46 10.54
CA GLY A 104 10.59 17.06 11.42
C GLY A 104 10.74 15.54 11.59
N TYR A 105 9.96 14.73 10.87
CA TYR A 105 9.99 13.27 10.94
C TYR A 105 10.67 12.69 9.69
N SER A 106 11.96 12.89 9.55
CA SER A 106 12.76 12.33 8.46
C SER A 106 12.96 10.81 8.62
N ASN A 107 13.06 10.11 7.51
CA ASN A 107 13.29 8.66 7.46
C ASN A 107 12.28 7.83 8.28
N PRO A 108 10.97 7.91 8.02
CA PRO A 108 10.00 7.08 8.71
C PRO A 108 10.18 5.60 8.33
N VAL A 109 9.80 4.71 9.23
CA VAL A 109 9.54 3.32 8.87
C VAL A 109 8.36 3.29 7.89
N ILE A 110 8.46 2.49 6.84
CA ILE A 110 7.39 2.35 5.86
C ILE A 110 6.55 1.12 6.18
N ILE A 111 5.24 1.30 6.24
CA ILE A 111 4.28 0.22 6.46
C ILE A 111 3.31 0.20 5.29
N GLY A 112 3.15 -0.92 4.61
CA GLY A 112 2.24 -1.03 3.48
C GLY A 112 1.33 -2.25 3.54
N HIS A 113 0.03 -2.07 3.28
CA HIS A 113 -0.95 -3.15 3.23
C HIS A 113 -1.37 -3.44 1.79
N SER A 114 -1.40 -4.72 1.41
CA SER A 114 -1.90 -5.17 0.10
C SER A 114 -1.20 -4.46 -1.07
N TYR A 115 -1.93 -3.73 -1.93
CA TYR A 115 -1.37 -2.88 -2.97
C TYR A 115 -0.41 -1.81 -2.39
N GLY A 116 -0.74 -1.25 -1.22
CA GLY A 116 0.17 -0.38 -0.48
C GLY A 116 1.49 -1.05 -0.11
N GLY A 117 1.49 -2.36 0.10
CA GLY A 117 2.71 -3.16 0.31
C GLY A 117 3.60 -3.23 -0.94
N MET A 118 3.01 -3.42 -2.13
CA MET A 118 3.75 -3.35 -3.39
C MET A 118 4.41 -1.98 -3.59
N LEU A 119 3.66 -0.90 -3.32
CA LEU A 119 4.15 0.47 -3.41
C LEU A 119 5.20 0.78 -2.32
N ALA A 120 5.06 0.21 -1.12
CA ALA A 120 6.04 0.33 -0.04
C ALA A 120 7.38 -0.32 -0.42
N THR A 121 7.33 -1.49 -1.03
CA THR A 121 8.51 -2.19 -1.57
C THR A 121 9.22 -1.30 -2.60
N ARG A 122 8.48 -0.72 -3.54
CA ARG A 122 9.02 0.23 -4.52
C ARG A 122 9.60 1.47 -3.86
N HIS A 123 8.90 2.05 -2.90
CA HIS A 123 9.36 3.25 -2.17
C HIS A 123 10.69 3.01 -1.47
N VAL A 124 10.86 1.87 -0.81
CA VAL A 124 12.11 1.53 -0.11
C VAL A 124 13.28 1.34 -1.07
N VAL A 125 13.05 0.76 -2.24
CA VAL A 125 14.09 0.66 -3.28
C VAL A 125 14.52 2.05 -3.77
N ASP A 126 13.56 2.96 -3.97
CA ASP A 126 13.84 4.34 -4.40
C ASP A 126 14.46 5.19 -3.26
N HIS A 127 14.29 4.78 -1.98
CA HIS A 127 14.78 5.48 -0.79
C HIS A 127 15.56 4.51 0.12
N PRO A 128 16.80 4.14 -0.24
CA PRO A 128 17.57 3.09 0.43
C PRO A 128 17.96 3.40 1.89
N ASN A 129 17.79 4.65 2.32
CA ASN A 129 17.98 5.06 3.72
C ASN A 129 16.76 4.82 4.61
N THR A 130 15.71 4.19 4.09
CA THR A 130 14.54 3.78 4.88
C THR A 130 14.97 2.83 6.00
N PRO A 131 14.65 3.12 7.28
CA PRO A 131 15.19 2.36 8.40
C PRO A 131 14.62 0.94 8.52
N ALA A 132 13.36 0.74 8.10
CA ALA A 132 12.71 -0.56 8.12
C ALA A 132 11.44 -0.56 7.25
N LEU A 133 11.03 -1.76 6.84
CA LEU A 133 9.83 -2.00 6.04
C LEU A 133 8.91 -3.01 6.74
N VAL A 134 7.62 -2.69 6.86
CA VAL A 134 6.58 -3.64 7.31
C VAL A 134 5.61 -3.88 6.16
N LEU A 135 5.48 -5.12 5.75
CA LEU A 135 4.56 -5.59 4.71
C LEU A 135 3.40 -6.34 5.36
N LEU A 136 2.21 -5.83 5.18
CA LEU A 136 0.96 -6.45 5.64
C LEU A 136 0.25 -7.02 4.42
N SER A 137 0.25 -8.33 4.28
CA SER A 137 -0.38 -9.04 3.15
C SER A 137 -0.06 -8.38 1.80
N ALA A 138 1.21 -8.05 1.59
CA ALA A 138 1.65 -7.43 0.34
C ALA A 138 1.44 -8.37 -0.84
N GLY A 139 0.83 -7.86 -1.91
CA GLY A 139 0.61 -8.66 -3.10
C GLY A 139 1.90 -8.92 -3.88
N ARG A 140 1.90 -9.96 -4.71
CA ARG A 140 3.03 -10.28 -5.60
C ARG A 140 3.31 -9.15 -6.59
N GLY A 141 2.27 -8.66 -7.27
CA GLY A 141 2.43 -7.69 -8.36
C GLY A 141 3.17 -8.26 -9.56
N GLY A 142 3.69 -7.37 -10.42
CA GLY A 142 4.44 -7.73 -11.62
C GLY A 142 3.57 -8.14 -12.81
N GLN A 143 4.14 -8.07 -14.01
CA GLN A 143 3.43 -8.36 -15.26
C GLN A 143 3.02 -9.85 -15.40
N GLU A 144 3.84 -10.78 -14.91
CA GLU A 144 3.56 -12.21 -15.02
C GLU A 144 2.29 -12.63 -14.29
N ASN A 145 1.93 -11.96 -13.21
CA ASN A 145 0.71 -12.22 -12.47
C ASN A 145 -0.54 -11.62 -13.13
N VAL A 146 -0.33 -10.74 -14.09
CA VAL A 146 -1.38 -10.05 -14.83
C VAL A 146 -1.64 -10.75 -16.17
N SER A 147 -0.60 -11.31 -16.79
CA SER A 147 -0.65 -11.91 -18.14
C SER A 147 -0.45 -13.43 -18.17
N GLY A 148 0.02 -14.04 -17.08
CA GLY A 148 0.56 -15.40 -17.08
C GLY A 148 -0.41 -16.55 -16.84
N GLY A 149 -1.71 -16.41 -17.14
CA GLY A 149 -2.67 -17.52 -17.04
C GLY A 149 -3.05 -17.94 -15.62
N ARG A 150 -2.55 -17.26 -14.60
CA ARG A 150 -3.07 -17.36 -13.23
C ARG A 150 -4.21 -16.36 -13.09
N GLU A 151 -5.23 -16.72 -12.34
CA GLU A 151 -6.37 -15.82 -12.08
C GLU A 151 -5.88 -14.47 -11.60
N ASN A 152 -5.94 -13.48 -12.49
CA ASN A 152 -5.64 -12.10 -12.14
C ASN A 152 -6.69 -11.63 -11.14
N LEU A 153 -6.23 -10.99 -10.06
CA LEU A 153 -7.10 -10.49 -9.01
C LEU A 153 -8.19 -9.53 -9.54
N PHE A 154 -7.92 -8.86 -10.65
CA PHE A 154 -8.79 -7.84 -11.22
C PHE A 154 -9.70 -8.35 -12.33
N ALA A 155 -9.16 -9.11 -13.24
CA ALA A 155 -9.84 -9.49 -14.49
C ALA A 155 -10.11 -11.00 -14.60
N MET A 156 -9.54 -11.80 -13.70
CA MET A 156 -9.68 -13.27 -13.69
C MET A 156 -9.47 -13.88 -15.09
N ASP A 157 -10.38 -14.71 -15.53
CA ASP A 157 -10.37 -15.34 -16.85
C ASP A 157 -10.71 -14.37 -18.01
N ARG A 158 -11.17 -13.15 -17.72
CA ARG A 158 -11.52 -12.12 -18.71
C ARG A 158 -10.39 -11.14 -19.01
N THR A 159 -9.16 -11.40 -18.60
CA THR A 159 -8.04 -10.47 -18.77
C THR A 159 -7.83 -10.05 -20.21
N GLN A 160 -7.86 -10.99 -21.17
CA GLN A 160 -7.68 -10.66 -22.58
C GLN A 160 -8.84 -9.82 -23.13
N GLU A 161 -10.08 -10.22 -22.86
CA GLU A 161 -11.28 -9.48 -23.27
C GLU A 161 -11.26 -8.03 -22.77
N LEU A 162 -11.00 -7.84 -21.47
CA LEU A 162 -10.95 -6.51 -20.85
C LEU A 162 -9.76 -5.69 -21.37
N THR A 163 -8.64 -6.33 -21.68
CA THR A 163 -7.48 -5.68 -22.29
C THR A 163 -7.83 -5.14 -23.68
N ASP A 164 -8.49 -5.93 -24.51
CA ASP A 164 -8.87 -5.51 -25.86
C ASP A 164 -9.95 -4.42 -25.82
N GLN A 165 -10.90 -4.53 -24.91
CA GLN A 165 -11.90 -3.49 -24.66
C GLN A 165 -11.24 -2.18 -24.19
N ALA A 166 -10.31 -2.26 -23.24
CA ALA A 166 -9.58 -1.09 -22.74
C ALA A 166 -8.77 -0.41 -23.84
N LYS A 167 -8.05 -1.17 -24.67
CA LYS A 167 -7.30 -0.63 -25.80
C LYS A 167 -8.21 0.07 -26.82
N ALA A 168 -9.37 -0.50 -27.14
CA ALA A 168 -10.35 0.10 -28.03
C ALA A 168 -10.88 1.44 -27.48
N LEU A 169 -11.23 1.47 -26.19
CA LEU A 169 -11.69 2.69 -25.51
C LEU A 169 -10.61 3.79 -25.49
N VAL A 170 -9.38 3.43 -25.16
CA VAL A 170 -8.27 4.41 -25.18
C VAL A 170 -8.01 4.93 -26.60
N ALA A 171 -8.01 4.08 -27.61
CA ALA A 171 -7.85 4.49 -29.00
C ALA A 171 -8.99 5.42 -29.48
N ALA A 172 -10.19 5.26 -28.95
CA ALA A 172 -11.34 6.14 -29.20
C ALA A 172 -11.35 7.44 -28.37
N GLY A 173 -10.30 7.73 -27.59
CA GLY A 173 -10.24 8.90 -26.71
C GLY A 173 -11.11 8.78 -25.44
N GLN A 174 -11.58 7.59 -25.12
CA GLN A 174 -12.44 7.28 -23.97
C GLN A 174 -11.68 6.56 -22.86
N GLY A 175 -10.44 6.97 -22.59
CA GLY A 175 -9.59 6.33 -21.59
C GLY A 175 -10.18 6.31 -20.16
N ASP A 176 -11.07 7.23 -19.85
CA ASP A 176 -11.76 7.32 -18.56
C ASP A 176 -13.06 6.48 -18.49
N ALA A 177 -13.45 5.80 -19.57
CA ALA A 177 -14.59 4.89 -19.54
C ALA A 177 -14.32 3.73 -18.57
N LEU A 178 -15.33 3.40 -17.76
CA LEU A 178 -15.21 2.41 -16.71
C LEU A 178 -15.46 0.99 -17.23
N LEU A 179 -14.59 0.09 -16.85
CA LEU A 179 -14.69 -1.35 -17.04
C LEU A 179 -15.14 -2.00 -15.74
N SER A 180 -16.13 -2.88 -15.79
CA SER A 180 -16.54 -3.70 -14.66
C SER A 180 -15.61 -4.90 -14.51
N LEU A 181 -15.05 -5.10 -13.34
CA LEU A 181 -14.12 -6.18 -13.05
C LEU A 181 -14.83 -7.41 -12.49
N PRO A 182 -14.63 -8.61 -13.07
CA PRO A 182 -15.39 -9.81 -12.68
C PRO A 182 -15.00 -10.37 -11.32
N GLY A 183 -13.75 -10.22 -10.92
CA GLY A 183 -13.24 -10.75 -9.65
C GLY A 183 -13.66 -9.96 -8.42
N TRP A 184 -14.10 -8.72 -8.62
CA TRP A 184 -14.49 -7.80 -7.58
C TRP A 184 -15.69 -6.98 -8.05
N TRP A 185 -16.51 -6.55 -7.13
CA TRP A 185 -17.68 -5.70 -7.41
C TRP A 185 -17.30 -4.23 -7.68
N TRP A 186 -16.13 -3.94 -8.21
CA TRP A 186 -15.63 -2.61 -8.46
C TRP A 186 -15.28 -2.36 -9.93
N VAL A 187 -15.02 -1.12 -10.26
CA VAL A 187 -14.76 -0.65 -11.61
C VAL A 187 -13.38 0.00 -11.71
N ILE A 188 -12.83 0.05 -12.92
CA ILE A 188 -11.56 0.72 -13.23
C ILE A 188 -11.66 1.39 -14.59
N SER A 189 -11.03 2.54 -14.78
CA SER A 189 -10.96 3.18 -16.09
C SER A 189 -10.09 2.38 -17.06
N ALA A 190 -10.39 2.45 -18.35
CA ALA A 190 -9.66 1.73 -19.38
C ALA A 190 -8.16 2.06 -19.35
N ARG A 191 -7.78 3.33 -19.20
CA ARG A 191 -6.38 3.75 -19.09
C ARG A 191 -5.70 3.20 -17.83
N SER A 192 -6.37 3.26 -16.66
CA SER A 192 -5.81 2.77 -15.41
C SER A 192 -5.69 1.24 -15.38
N PHE A 193 -6.61 0.54 -16.05
CA PHE A 193 -6.52 -0.89 -16.25
C PHE A 193 -5.25 -1.26 -17.03
N LEU A 194 -5.02 -0.65 -18.19
CA LEU A 194 -3.82 -0.89 -19.00
C LEU A 194 -2.53 -0.49 -18.28
N ASP A 195 -2.55 0.63 -17.56
CA ASP A 195 -1.43 1.08 -16.75
C ASP A 195 -1.04 0.06 -15.68
N ARG A 196 -2.02 -0.46 -14.93
CA ARG A 196 -1.75 -1.48 -13.90
C ARG A 196 -1.24 -2.78 -14.47
N LEU A 197 -1.73 -3.20 -15.62
CA LEU A 197 -1.22 -4.40 -16.31
C LEU A 197 0.29 -4.30 -16.59
N GLN A 198 0.81 -3.10 -16.81
CA GLN A 198 2.20 -2.89 -17.24
C GLN A 198 3.13 -2.44 -16.13
N HIS A 199 2.65 -1.68 -15.14
CA HIS A 199 3.48 -0.91 -14.25
C HIS A 199 3.36 -1.27 -12.77
N VAL A 200 2.44 -2.18 -12.38
CA VAL A 200 2.32 -2.59 -10.98
C VAL A 200 3.66 -3.17 -10.48
N PRO A 201 4.19 -2.72 -9.33
CA PRO A 201 5.48 -3.18 -8.85
C PRO A 201 5.52 -4.69 -8.64
N ASP A 202 6.59 -5.34 -9.08
CA ASP A 202 6.90 -6.73 -8.75
C ASP A 202 7.64 -6.79 -7.41
N THR A 203 6.95 -7.23 -6.37
CA THR A 203 7.51 -7.25 -5.02
C THR A 203 8.69 -8.21 -4.87
N LEU A 204 8.70 -9.33 -5.60
CA LEU A 204 9.78 -10.31 -5.49
C LEU A 204 11.04 -9.84 -6.23
N ALA A 205 10.88 -9.23 -7.40
CA ALA A 205 12.00 -8.62 -8.13
C ALA A 205 12.62 -7.46 -7.34
N LEU A 206 11.79 -6.64 -6.69
CA LEU A 206 12.24 -5.52 -5.86
C LEU A 206 12.89 -5.99 -4.54
N ALA A 207 12.44 -7.10 -3.95
CA ALA A 207 12.99 -7.64 -2.70
C ALA A 207 14.51 -7.82 -2.76
N GLN A 208 15.07 -8.19 -3.92
CA GLN A 208 16.50 -8.36 -4.14
C GLN A 208 17.33 -7.08 -3.95
N GLN A 209 16.69 -5.93 -3.93
CA GLN A 209 17.33 -4.61 -3.76
C GLN A 209 17.14 -4.03 -2.36
N ILE A 210 16.28 -4.62 -1.52
CA ILE A 210 15.98 -4.13 -0.16
C ILE A 210 17.06 -4.61 0.79
N ARG A 211 17.66 -3.67 1.52
CA ARG A 211 18.74 -3.92 2.48
C ARG A 211 18.34 -3.68 3.94
N CYS A 212 17.33 -2.83 4.17
CA CYS A 212 16.83 -2.57 5.52
C CYS A 212 16.11 -3.81 6.09
N PRO A 213 15.96 -3.91 7.43
CA PRO A 213 15.14 -4.93 8.05
C PRO A 213 13.69 -4.91 7.54
N VAL A 214 13.14 -6.10 7.29
CA VAL A 214 11.76 -6.28 6.83
C VAL A 214 10.99 -7.20 7.76
N LEU A 215 9.75 -6.83 8.08
CA LEU A 215 8.75 -7.71 8.66
C LEU A 215 7.64 -7.93 7.62
N ALA A 216 7.45 -9.16 7.19
CA ALA A 216 6.37 -9.54 6.29
C ALA A 216 5.32 -10.37 7.05
N LEU A 217 4.09 -9.85 7.14
CA LEU A 217 2.95 -10.55 7.74
C LEU A 217 1.94 -10.93 6.67
N ARG A 218 1.32 -12.09 6.83
CA ARG A 218 0.11 -12.48 6.10
C ARG A 218 -0.81 -13.31 6.97
N GLY A 219 -2.10 -13.35 6.64
CA GLY A 219 -3.03 -14.31 7.22
C GLY A 219 -2.83 -15.73 6.70
N ASP A 220 -3.19 -16.73 7.47
CA ASP A 220 -3.15 -18.14 7.05
C ASP A 220 -4.29 -18.51 6.09
N GLN A 221 -5.37 -17.70 6.04
CA GLN A 221 -6.49 -17.86 5.13
C GLN A 221 -6.23 -17.24 3.75
N GLU A 222 -5.08 -16.61 3.54
CA GLU A 222 -4.71 -15.98 2.27
C GLU A 222 -4.03 -16.95 1.31
N ASP A 223 -4.27 -16.74 0.01
CA ASP A 223 -3.54 -17.45 -1.04
C ASP A 223 -2.05 -17.04 -1.04
N ARG A 224 -1.17 -17.99 -0.76
CA ARG A 224 0.29 -17.79 -0.71
C ARG A 224 0.90 -17.35 -2.04
N THR A 225 0.26 -17.66 -3.16
CA THR A 225 0.76 -17.25 -4.47
C THR A 225 0.46 -15.78 -4.75
N ARG A 226 -0.61 -15.25 -4.19
CA ARG A 226 -0.99 -13.84 -4.27
C ARG A 226 -0.28 -12.97 -3.24
N TYR A 227 -0.05 -13.52 -2.04
CA TYR A 227 0.56 -12.82 -0.90
C TYR A 227 1.81 -13.60 -0.44
N PRO A 228 2.91 -13.54 -1.22
CA PRO A 228 4.03 -14.48 -1.12
C PRO A 228 5.07 -14.06 -0.07
N ALA A 229 4.68 -13.93 1.21
CA ALA A 229 5.57 -13.46 2.27
C ALA A 229 6.84 -14.33 2.40
N GLU A 230 6.72 -15.65 2.27
CA GLU A 230 7.83 -16.58 2.37
C GLU A 230 8.75 -16.53 1.13
N GLU A 231 8.18 -16.36 -0.07
CA GLU A 231 8.97 -16.15 -1.28
C GLU A 231 9.68 -14.79 -1.25
N PHE A 232 9.00 -13.76 -0.71
CA PHE A 232 9.60 -12.45 -0.49
C PHE A 232 10.79 -12.53 0.47
N GLN A 233 10.66 -13.26 1.59
CA GLN A 233 11.77 -13.49 2.51
C GLN A 233 12.95 -14.17 1.81
N ALA A 234 12.69 -15.19 1.02
CA ALA A 234 13.74 -15.91 0.29
C ALA A 234 14.46 -15.03 -0.76
N ALA A 235 13.75 -14.05 -1.34
CA ALA A 235 14.28 -13.13 -2.34
C ALA A 235 14.94 -11.88 -1.73
N CYS A 236 14.60 -11.53 -0.48
CA CYS A 236 15.04 -10.28 0.16
C CYS A 236 16.54 -10.30 0.41
N ALA A 237 17.23 -9.24 0.01
CA ALA A 237 18.67 -9.13 0.18
C ALA A 237 19.08 -8.70 1.60
N GLY A 238 18.19 -8.06 2.35
CA GLY A 238 18.35 -7.70 3.76
C GLY A 238 17.71 -8.70 4.71
N PRO A 239 17.81 -8.46 6.03
CA PRO A 239 17.13 -9.29 7.03
C PRO A 239 15.61 -9.22 6.85
N CYS A 240 14.95 -10.37 6.73
CA CYS A 240 13.51 -10.45 6.58
C CYS A 240 12.92 -11.51 7.51
N GLU A 241 11.98 -11.10 8.35
CA GLU A 241 11.19 -12.00 9.21
C GLU A 241 9.79 -12.17 8.64
N VAL A 242 9.28 -13.40 8.60
CA VAL A 242 7.89 -13.70 8.21
C VAL A 242 7.06 -14.06 9.43
N ARG A 243 5.83 -13.57 9.47
CA ARG A 243 4.80 -13.99 10.43
C ARG A 243 3.54 -14.38 9.68
N VAL A 244 3.09 -15.61 9.91
CA VAL A 244 1.80 -16.10 9.42
C VAL A 244 0.82 -16.04 10.58
N MET A 245 -0.21 -15.19 10.45
CA MET A 245 -1.20 -14.96 11.50
C MET A 245 -2.29 -16.02 11.42
N PRO A 246 -2.52 -16.79 12.51
CA PRO A 246 -3.52 -17.85 12.48
C PRO A 246 -4.94 -17.29 12.45
N MET A 247 -5.84 -17.95 11.73
CA MET A 247 -7.26 -17.59 11.55
C MET A 247 -7.47 -16.16 11.03
N CYS A 248 -6.52 -15.63 10.30
CA CYS A 248 -6.54 -14.27 9.77
C CYS A 248 -6.83 -14.26 8.27
N ASP A 249 -7.73 -13.38 7.88
CA ASP A 249 -8.00 -13.04 6.49
C ASP A 249 -7.07 -11.90 5.99
N HIS A 250 -7.29 -11.47 4.75
CA HIS A 250 -6.55 -10.39 4.11
C HIS A 250 -6.67 -9.02 4.81
N PHE A 251 -7.76 -8.79 5.53
CA PHE A 251 -8.04 -7.52 6.21
C PHE A 251 -7.71 -7.57 7.70
N TYR A 252 -7.26 -8.74 8.19
CA TYR A 252 -6.96 -9.00 9.59
C TYR A 252 -8.19 -8.89 10.52
N ASN A 253 -9.39 -9.15 10.00
CA ASN A 253 -10.61 -9.10 10.77
C ASN A 253 -10.55 -10.10 11.95
N GLY A 254 -10.72 -9.57 13.17
CA GLY A 254 -10.64 -10.34 14.41
C GLY A 254 -9.21 -10.66 14.88
N CYS A 255 -8.17 -10.21 14.16
CA CYS A 255 -6.76 -10.40 14.51
C CYS A 255 -6.02 -9.06 14.72
N GLU A 256 -6.72 -7.94 14.70
CA GLU A 256 -6.15 -6.59 14.66
C GLU A 256 -5.15 -6.34 15.79
N GLU A 257 -5.51 -6.72 17.02
CA GLU A 257 -4.64 -6.55 18.19
C GLU A 257 -3.38 -7.41 18.11
N GLN A 258 -3.49 -8.63 17.57
CA GLN A 258 -2.37 -9.55 17.42
C GLN A 258 -1.39 -9.01 16.38
N VAL A 259 -1.90 -8.53 15.24
CA VAL A 259 -1.08 -7.93 14.18
C VAL A 259 -0.40 -6.66 14.68
N ALA A 260 -1.13 -5.78 15.37
CA ALA A 260 -0.54 -4.58 15.97
C ALA A 260 0.58 -4.93 16.95
N LYS A 261 0.36 -5.93 17.81
CA LYS A 261 1.36 -6.41 18.78
C LYS A 261 2.62 -6.95 18.08
N GLU A 262 2.48 -7.74 17.02
CA GLU A 262 3.62 -8.23 16.24
C GLU A 262 4.43 -7.06 15.66
N VAL A 263 3.77 -6.09 15.04
CA VAL A 263 4.43 -4.92 14.44
C VAL A 263 5.20 -4.11 15.50
N VAL A 264 4.55 -3.72 16.61
CA VAL A 264 5.20 -2.88 17.62
C VAL A 264 6.30 -3.64 18.37
N THR A 265 6.13 -4.95 18.61
CA THR A 265 7.16 -5.78 19.23
C THR A 265 8.40 -5.88 18.35
N TRP A 266 8.20 -6.10 17.05
CA TRP A 266 9.30 -6.17 16.10
C TRP A 266 10.05 -4.83 15.99
N LEU A 267 9.32 -3.73 15.82
CA LEU A 267 9.92 -2.39 15.78
C LEU A 267 10.65 -2.02 17.07
N GLY A 268 10.12 -2.42 18.24
CA GLY A 268 10.75 -2.20 19.52
C GLY A 268 12.12 -2.91 19.64
N ARG A 269 12.29 -4.07 19.02
CA ARG A 269 13.61 -4.75 18.99
C ARG A 269 14.63 -4.00 18.12
N LEU A 270 14.21 -3.39 17.02
CA LEU A 270 15.10 -2.63 16.15
C LEU A 270 15.62 -1.34 16.81
N GLN A 271 14.87 -0.76 17.75
CA GLN A 271 15.31 0.43 18.48
C GLN A 271 16.38 0.15 19.55
N GLN A 272 16.59 -1.10 19.91
CA GLN A 272 17.55 -1.53 20.92
C GLN A 272 18.93 -1.91 20.33
N LEU A 273 19.02 -1.93 19.01
CA LEU A 273 20.25 -2.17 18.25
C LEU A 273 20.88 -0.87 17.79
#